data_fa06789e64c0255d95a58f934fb8b7a8
#
_entry.id   fa06789e64c0255d95a58f934fb8b7a8
#
_cell.length_a   1.000
_cell.length_b   1.000
_cell.length_c   1.000
_cell.angle_alpha   90.00
_cell.angle_beta   90.00
_cell.angle_gamma   90.00
#
_symmetry.space_group_name_H-M   'P 1'
#
loop_
_entity.id
_entity.type
_entity.pdbx_description
1 polymer ?
#
loop_
_entity_poly.entity_id
_entity_poly.type
_entity_poly.pdbx_seq_one_letter_code
_entity_poly.pdbx_strand_id
1 'polypeptide(L)' 'MLSVRREKFIKFAGTSPLDESVVCAEIDVDTADELPEIDGISGRILHQGSTALIIKEGRVAILSGDGHWYINGEMIK' A
#
# COMPACT_ATOMS: atom_id res chain seq x y z
N MET A 1 4.60 4.23 -12.74
CA MET A 1 5.04 2.85 -12.48
C MET A 1 5.18 2.65 -10.99
N LEU A 2 4.54 1.60 -10.46
CA LEU A 2 4.58 1.32 -9.04
C LEU A 2 5.89 0.64 -8.65
N SER A 3 6.50 1.09 -7.56
CA SER A 3 7.64 0.39 -6.99
C SER A 3 7.53 0.39 -5.46
N VAL A 4 7.99 -0.70 -4.84
CA VAL A 4 8.01 -0.81 -3.37
C VAL A 4 9.39 -0.36 -2.91
N ARG A 5 9.44 0.77 -2.19
CA ARG A 5 10.69 1.34 -1.70
C ARG A 5 11.13 0.68 -0.41
N ARG A 6 10.17 0.37 0.46
CA ARG A 6 10.43 -0.20 1.78
C ARG A 6 9.19 -0.95 2.24
N GLU A 7 9.38 -2.05 2.98
CA GLU A 7 8.27 -2.74 3.61
C GLU A 7 8.68 -3.28 4.98
N LYS A 8 7.70 -3.31 5.90
CA LYS A 8 7.87 -3.89 7.22
C LYS A 8 6.90 -5.05 7.34
N PHE A 9 7.43 -6.25 7.59
CA PHE A 9 6.63 -7.45 7.80
C PHE A 9 5.83 -7.33 9.08
N ILE A 10 4.53 -7.63 9.02
CA ILE A 10 3.64 -7.63 10.18
C ILE A 10 3.35 -9.08 10.60
N LYS A 11 2.79 -9.88 9.69
CA LYS A 11 2.42 -11.28 9.95
C LYS A 11 2.13 -11.98 8.63
N PHE A 12 1.98 -13.31 8.68
CA PHE A 12 1.44 -14.04 7.52
C PHE A 12 -0.08 -13.91 7.53
N ALA A 13 -0.70 -13.88 6.34
CA ALA A 13 -2.14 -13.74 6.19
C ALA A 13 -2.90 -14.95 6.73
N GLY A 14 -2.25 -16.12 6.71
CA GLY A 14 -2.80 -17.35 7.25
C GLY A 14 -1.90 -17.94 8.34
N THR A 15 -1.97 -19.26 8.54
CA THR A 15 -1.19 -19.97 9.55
C THR A 15 0.09 -20.59 9.00
N SER A 16 0.27 -20.57 7.68
CA SER A 16 1.42 -21.17 6.99
C SER A 16 2.38 -20.11 6.51
N PRO A 17 3.71 -20.33 6.59
CA PRO A 17 4.68 -19.41 5.98
C PRO A 17 4.61 -19.36 4.46
N LEU A 18 3.80 -20.23 3.82
CA LEU A 18 3.54 -20.17 2.39
C LEU A 18 2.44 -19.17 2.02
N ASP A 19 1.69 -18.66 3.01
CA ASP A 19 0.64 -17.68 2.79
C ASP A 19 1.26 -16.30 2.52
N GLU A 20 0.43 -15.39 1.97
CA GLU A 20 0.87 -14.04 1.68
C GLU A 20 1.29 -13.30 2.96
N SER A 21 2.28 -12.43 2.83
CA SER A 21 2.75 -11.61 3.93
C SER A 21 1.91 -10.34 4.06
N VAL A 22 1.45 -10.04 5.28
CA VAL A 22 0.84 -8.75 5.58
C VAL A 22 1.98 -7.80 5.93
N VAL A 23 2.10 -6.70 5.18
CA VAL A 23 3.21 -5.76 5.32
C VAL A 23 2.70 -4.32 5.39
N CYS A 24 3.44 -3.48 6.10
CA CYS A 24 3.27 -2.03 6.03
C CYS A 24 4.33 -1.53 5.05
N ALA A 25 3.90 -1.02 3.91
CA ALA A 25 4.80 -0.68 2.82
C ALA A 25 4.86 0.82 2.55
N GLU A 26 6.04 1.26 2.08
CA GLU A 26 6.21 2.60 1.50
C GLU A 26 6.44 2.39 0.01
N ILE A 27 5.49 2.85 -0.80
CA ILE A 27 5.54 2.65 -2.25
C ILE A 27 5.62 3.98 -2.98
N ASP A 28 6.10 3.92 -4.22
CA ASP A 28 6.14 5.06 -5.11
C ASP A 28 5.29 4.75 -6.34
N VAL A 29 4.44 5.68 -6.74
CA VAL A 29 3.66 5.60 -7.98
C VAL A 29 3.83 6.91 -8.74
N ASP A 30 3.71 6.87 -10.06
CA ASP A 30 3.80 8.11 -10.85
C ASP A 30 2.53 8.93 -10.73
N THR A 31 1.37 8.29 -10.75
CA THR A 31 0.07 8.95 -10.69
C THR A 31 -0.86 8.22 -9.71
N ALA A 32 -1.93 8.91 -9.28
CA ALA A 32 -2.85 8.37 -8.28
C ALA A 32 -3.61 7.11 -8.77
N ASP A 33 -3.85 7.00 -10.07
CA ASP A 33 -4.53 5.83 -10.63
C ASP A 33 -3.71 4.54 -10.54
N GLU A 34 -2.41 4.66 -10.25
CA GLU A 34 -1.54 3.50 -10.05
C GLU A 34 -1.55 2.97 -8.61
N LEU A 35 -2.24 3.64 -7.68
CA LEU A 35 -2.34 3.17 -6.30
C LEU A 35 -2.97 1.78 -6.28
N PRO A 36 -2.34 0.79 -5.63
CA PRO A 36 -2.81 -0.59 -5.65
C PRO A 36 -3.95 -0.82 -4.66
N GLU A 37 -4.73 -1.87 -4.91
CA GLU A 37 -5.60 -2.43 -3.89
C GLU A 37 -4.75 -3.15 -2.84
N ILE A 38 -5.35 -3.51 -1.71
CA ILE A 38 -4.60 -4.12 -0.60
C ILE A 38 -3.89 -5.41 -0.99
N ASP A 39 -4.43 -6.15 -1.97
CA ASP A 39 -3.84 -7.38 -2.50
C ASP A 39 -3.26 -7.19 -3.90
N GLY A 40 -3.09 -5.95 -4.34
CA GLY A 40 -2.63 -5.65 -5.70
C GLY A 40 -1.13 -5.88 -5.94
N ILE A 41 -0.36 -6.14 -4.89
CA ILE A 41 1.07 -6.48 -5.02
C ILE A 41 1.23 -7.97 -4.73
N SER A 42 1.72 -8.71 -5.71
CA SER A 42 1.84 -10.16 -5.62
C SER A 42 2.60 -10.61 -4.38
N GLY A 43 2.02 -11.56 -3.65
CA GLY A 43 2.61 -12.12 -2.43
C GLY A 43 2.51 -11.22 -1.22
N ARG A 44 1.81 -10.08 -1.32
CA ARG A 44 1.69 -9.10 -0.25
C ARG A 44 0.25 -8.69 -0.02
N ILE A 45 -0.09 -8.45 1.25
CA ILE A 45 -1.33 -7.77 1.64
C ILE A 45 -0.91 -6.51 2.39
N LEU A 46 -1.38 -5.36 1.93
CA LEU A 46 -1.00 -4.08 2.52
C LEU A 46 -1.79 -3.83 3.81
N HIS A 47 -1.07 -3.51 4.87
CA HIS A 47 -1.67 -3.15 6.16
C HIS A 47 -1.99 -1.66 6.18
N GLN A 48 -3.00 -1.27 6.96
CA GLN A 48 -3.31 0.15 7.17
C GLN A 48 -2.05 0.89 7.65
N GLY A 49 -1.92 2.13 7.25
CA GLY A 49 -0.72 2.91 7.53
C GLY A 49 0.35 2.81 6.47
N SER A 50 0.18 1.92 5.46
CA SER A 50 1.06 1.93 4.30
C SER A 50 0.94 3.27 3.59
N THR A 51 2.05 3.77 3.04
CA THR A 51 2.10 5.08 2.40
C THR A 51 2.52 4.95 0.95
N ALA A 52 2.07 5.92 0.13
CA ALA A 52 2.43 5.96 -1.28
C ALA A 52 2.78 7.39 -1.68
N LEU A 53 3.98 7.59 -2.21
CA LEU A 53 4.37 8.87 -2.81
C LEU A 53 3.84 8.90 -4.25
N ILE A 54 2.98 9.88 -4.54
CA ILE A 54 2.47 10.11 -5.89
C ILE A 54 3.40 11.15 -6.51
N ILE A 55 4.36 10.67 -7.29
CA ILE A 55 5.51 11.47 -7.71
C ILE A 55 5.10 12.70 -8.52
N LYS A 56 4.22 12.54 -9.50
CA LYS A 56 3.84 13.66 -10.38
C LYS A 56 3.00 14.71 -9.68
N GLU A 57 2.39 14.37 -8.53
CA GLU A 57 1.61 15.32 -7.74
C GLU A 57 2.37 15.86 -6.53
N GLY A 58 3.49 15.23 -6.17
CA GLY A 58 4.23 15.60 -4.98
C GLY A 58 3.44 15.40 -3.69
N ARG A 59 2.53 14.42 -3.65
CA ARG A 59 1.64 14.15 -2.53
C ARG A 59 1.84 12.75 -2.01
N VAL A 60 1.58 12.57 -0.71
CA VAL A 60 1.66 11.25 -0.07
C VAL A 60 0.26 10.80 0.33
N ALA A 61 -0.14 9.61 -0.13
CA ALA A 61 -1.39 8.98 0.27
C ALA A 61 -1.14 7.97 1.38
N ILE A 62 -2.14 7.75 2.23
CA ILE A 62 -2.07 6.81 3.34
C ILE A 62 -3.20 5.81 3.19
N LEU A 63 -2.88 4.52 3.34
CA LEU A 63 -3.87 3.45 3.26
C LEU A 63 -4.63 3.37 4.58
N SER A 64 -5.96 3.44 4.50
CA SER A 64 -6.84 3.28 5.65
C SER A 64 -7.21 1.81 5.86
N GLY A 65 -7.74 1.52 7.04
CA GLY A 65 -8.22 0.18 7.38
C GLY A 65 -9.39 -0.30 6.52
N ASP A 66 -10.06 0.61 5.81
CA ASP A 66 -11.16 0.25 4.90
C ASP A 66 -10.66 -0.16 3.49
N GLY A 67 -9.34 -0.18 3.27
CA GLY A 67 -8.76 -0.56 2.00
C GLY A 67 -8.66 0.55 0.97
N HIS A 68 -8.99 1.78 1.34
CA HIS A 68 -8.91 2.94 0.45
C HIS A 68 -7.75 3.85 0.81
N TRP A 69 -7.28 4.58 -0.19
CA TRP A 69 -6.19 5.55 -0.03
C TRP A 69 -6.75 6.95 0.21
N TYR A 70 -6.15 7.67 1.18
CA TYR A 70 -6.60 8.99 1.58
C TYR A 70 -5.45 10.00 1.56
N ILE A 71 -5.76 11.24 1.23
CA ILE A 71 -4.85 12.38 1.37
C ILE A 71 -5.59 13.45 2.16
N ASN A 72 -5.02 13.88 3.28
CA ASN A 72 -5.62 14.88 4.17
C ASN A 72 -7.07 14.55 4.56
N GLY A 73 -7.36 13.25 4.75
CA GLY A 73 -8.68 12.81 5.14
C GLY A 73 -9.67 12.65 3.99
N GLU A 74 -9.27 12.92 2.75
CA GLU A 74 -10.12 12.74 1.58
C GLU A 74 -9.75 11.45 0.85
N MET A 75 -10.74 10.61 0.57
CA MET A 75 -10.53 9.39 -0.19
C MET A 75 -10.21 9.74 -1.64
N ILE A 76 -9.11 9.19 -2.15
CA ILE A 76 -8.67 9.41 -3.52
C ILE A 76 -8.73 8.15 -4.37
N LYS A 77 -8.72 7.01 -3.75
CA LYS A 77 -8.85 5.69 -4.39
C LYS A 77 -9.15 4.60 -3.32
#